data_186d2bae99a07f579e660f567b0453f7
#
_entry.id   186d2bae99a07f579e660f567b0453f7
#
_cell.length_a   1.000
_cell.length_b   1.000
_cell.length_c   1.000
_cell.angle_alpha   90.00
_cell.angle_beta   90.00
_cell.angle_gamma   90.00
#
_symmetry.space_group_name_H-M   'P 1'
#
loop_
_entity.id
_entity.type
_entity.pdbx_description
1 polymer ?
#
loop_
_entity_poly.entity_id
_entity_poly.type
_entity_poly.pdbx_seq_one_letter_code
_entity_poly.pdbx_strand_id
1 'polypeptide(L)'
;MKFRHIQVEPMTPTIGGMISGVDLNTTRSEDVYEEIKQALWQHGVVFFRKQALKPEAYIRLGQNFGEMEKHEFFPHIEGHPHIQLISNEGNEAPETDRWHTDVTFRKKPNMVSILRITDLPPSGGDTMWMHGGAAYDALNPGMQQMLEGLQADHDLPWHFRRINAGERLAKRASAKSGMMVQASAQECKMIENTPTVTHPAVITHPYNGRKILFVNSIWTKRLLGMHMDLSESVLNML
;
A
#
# COMPACT_ATOMS: atom_id res chain seq x y z
N MET A 1 -17.99 -16.26 8.08
CA MET A 1 -19.19 -15.36 7.96
C MET A 1 -19.94 -15.77 6.70
N LYS A 2 -21.27 -15.67 6.64
CA LYS A 2 -22.04 -16.02 5.43
C LYS A 2 -22.52 -14.72 4.77
N PHE A 3 -21.98 -14.44 3.59
CA PHE A 3 -22.39 -13.31 2.76
C PHE A 3 -23.73 -13.62 2.05
N ARG A 4 -24.57 -12.62 1.85
CA ARG A 4 -25.91 -12.75 1.24
C ARG A 4 -25.96 -12.23 -0.20
N HIS A 5 -25.17 -11.18 -0.46
CA HIS A 5 -25.21 -10.41 -1.72
C HIS A 5 -24.00 -10.67 -2.60
N ILE A 6 -22.91 -11.21 -2.03
CA ILE A 6 -21.69 -11.55 -2.76
C ILE A 6 -21.28 -12.99 -2.44
N GLN A 7 -20.45 -13.56 -3.28
CA GLN A 7 -19.78 -14.82 -3.03
C GLN A 7 -18.30 -14.53 -2.76
N VAL A 8 -17.71 -15.13 -1.72
CA VAL A 8 -16.31 -14.94 -1.34
C VAL A 8 -15.65 -16.30 -1.23
N GLU A 9 -14.63 -16.53 -2.03
CA GLU A 9 -13.80 -17.73 -2.00
C GLU A 9 -12.40 -17.37 -1.46
N PRO A 10 -11.94 -17.95 -0.34
CA PRO A 10 -10.58 -17.76 0.14
C PRO A 10 -9.56 -18.23 -0.90
N MET A 11 -8.56 -17.42 -1.20
CA MET A 11 -7.49 -17.77 -2.14
C MET A 11 -6.36 -18.54 -1.46
N THR A 12 -6.08 -18.19 -0.21
CA THR A 12 -5.10 -18.87 0.65
C THR A 12 -5.67 -18.97 2.07
N PRO A 13 -5.09 -19.79 2.94
CA PRO A 13 -5.51 -19.85 4.35
C PRO A 13 -5.33 -18.53 5.12
N THR A 14 -4.44 -17.64 4.66
CA THR A 14 -3.99 -16.48 5.44
C THR A 14 -4.46 -15.15 4.85
N ILE A 15 -4.47 -15.03 3.51
CA ILE A 15 -4.74 -13.77 2.82
C ILE A 15 -5.40 -14.03 1.46
N GLY A 16 -6.23 -13.09 1.05
CA GLY A 16 -6.85 -13.09 -0.26
C GLY A 16 -8.26 -13.69 -0.29
N GLY A 17 -9.22 -12.92 -0.78
CA GLY A 17 -10.59 -13.35 -1.05
C GLY A 17 -10.98 -13.02 -2.49
N MET A 18 -11.44 -14.01 -3.25
CA MET A 18 -12.01 -13.79 -4.57
C MET A 18 -13.49 -13.48 -4.44
N ILE A 19 -13.92 -12.28 -4.85
CA ILE A 19 -15.32 -11.86 -4.81
C ILE A 19 -15.94 -12.05 -6.19
N SER A 20 -17.13 -12.68 -6.19
CA SER A 20 -17.98 -12.87 -7.37
C SER A 20 -19.45 -12.61 -7.05
N GLY A 21 -20.32 -12.70 -8.06
CA GLY A 21 -21.77 -12.45 -7.89
C GLY A 21 -22.15 -10.97 -7.87
N VAL A 22 -21.23 -10.05 -8.18
CA VAL A 22 -21.48 -8.60 -8.20
C VAL A 22 -20.90 -7.96 -9.46
N ASP A 23 -21.64 -7.02 -10.05
CA ASP A 23 -21.16 -6.07 -11.06
C ASP A 23 -20.99 -4.69 -10.42
N LEU A 24 -19.75 -4.27 -10.22
CA LEU A 24 -19.41 -3.00 -9.58
C LEU A 24 -19.83 -1.76 -10.41
N ASN A 25 -20.06 -1.90 -11.72
CA ASN A 25 -20.56 -0.80 -12.55
C ASN A 25 -22.02 -0.44 -12.22
N THR A 26 -22.81 -1.44 -11.92
CA THR A 26 -24.27 -1.29 -11.73
C THR A 26 -24.69 -1.26 -10.27
N THR A 27 -23.91 -1.90 -9.40
CA THR A 27 -24.19 -1.94 -7.95
C THR A 27 -24.30 -0.55 -7.33
N ARG A 28 -25.37 -0.36 -6.51
CA ARG A 28 -25.67 0.84 -5.72
C ARG A 28 -26.08 0.51 -4.29
N SER A 29 -26.21 -0.78 -3.96
CA SER A 29 -26.67 -1.24 -2.66
C SER A 29 -25.58 -1.05 -1.60
N GLU A 30 -25.92 -0.38 -0.52
CA GLU A 30 -25.03 -0.24 0.65
C GLU A 30 -24.70 -1.59 1.27
N ASP A 31 -25.67 -2.53 1.31
CA ASP A 31 -25.45 -3.87 1.86
C ASP A 31 -24.34 -4.62 1.09
N VAL A 32 -24.29 -4.47 -0.25
CA VAL A 32 -23.24 -5.06 -1.07
C VAL A 32 -21.88 -4.47 -0.71
N TYR A 33 -21.79 -3.15 -0.55
CA TYR A 33 -20.53 -2.49 -0.18
C TYR A 33 -20.09 -2.86 1.24
N GLU A 34 -21.03 -3.00 2.18
CA GLU A 34 -20.72 -3.46 3.53
C GLU A 34 -20.20 -4.90 3.52
N GLU A 35 -20.77 -5.80 2.73
CA GLU A 35 -20.25 -7.16 2.58
C GLU A 35 -18.86 -7.17 1.93
N ILE A 36 -18.57 -6.30 0.95
CA ILE A 36 -17.23 -6.14 0.37
C ILE A 36 -16.23 -5.67 1.43
N LYS A 37 -16.59 -4.70 2.27
CA LYS A 37 -15.75 -4.25 3.38
C LYS A 37 -15.46 -5.39 4.36
N GLN A 38 -16.49 -6.12 4.77
CA GLN A 38 -16.34 -7.25 5.67
C GLN A 38 -15.42 -8.33 5.08
N ALA A 39 -15.57 -8.63 3.79
CA ALA A 39 -14.68 -9.55 3.09
C ALA A 39 -13.24 -9.04 3.09
N LEU A 40 -13.03 -7.74 2.84
CA LEU A 40 -11.70 -7.12 2.89
C LEU A 40 -11.09 -7.21 4.31
N TRP A 41 -11.86 -6.87 5.35
CA TRP A 41 -11.36 -6.95 6.73
C TRP A 41 -11.05 -8.39 7.18
N GLN A 42 -11.75 -9.36 6.62
CA GLN A 42 -11.52 -10.78 6.90
C GLN A 42 -10.30 -11.34 6.16
N HIS A 43 -10.11 -10.96 4.90
CA HIS A 43 -9.12 -11.57 4.01
C HIS A 43 -7.89 -10.70 3.74
N GLY A 44 -7.84 -9.45 4.22
CA GLY A 44 -6.72 -8.52 4.05
C GLY A 44 -6.58 -7.93 2.65
N VAL A 45 -6.90 -8.67 1.61
CA VAL A 45 -7.03 -8.23 0.22
C VAL A 45 -8.17 -8.98 -0.46
N VAL A 46 -8.91 -8.30 -1.32
CA VAL A 46 -9.98 -8.91 -2.11
C VAL A 46 -9.78 -8.63 -3.60
N PHE A 47 -10.18 -9.59 -4.40
CA PHE A 47 -10.02 -9.55 -5.84
C PHE A 47 -11.35 -9.67 -6.55
N PHE A 48 -11.47 -8.95 -7.64
CA PHE A 48 -12.60 -9.04 -8.55
C PHE A 48 -12.05 -9.34 -9.95
N ARG A 49 -12.65 -10.29 -10.63
CA ARG A 49 -12.29 -10.60 -12.01
C ARG A 49 -13.36 -10.07 -12.98
N LYS A 50 -12.94 -9.78 -14.20
CA LYS A 50 -13.82 -9.37 -15.32
C LYS A 50 -14.67 -8.14 -15.00
N GLN A 51 -14.14 -7.20 -14.22
CA GLN A 51 -14.78 -5.93 -13.91
C GLN A 51 -14.21 -4.83 -14.82
N ALA A 52 -14.90 -4.55 -15.92
CA ALA A 52 -14.54 -3.43 -16.79
C ALA A 52 -15.08 -2.11 -16.19
N LEU A 53 -14.48 -1.70 -15.05
CA LEU A 53 -14.93 -0.54 -14.29
C LEU A 53 -14.86 0.75 -15.11
N LYS A 54 -15.98 1.46 -15.17
CA LYS A 54 -16.02 2.86 -15.61
C LYS A 54 -15.47 3.77 -14.51
N PRO A 55 -14.90 4.94 -14.85
CA PRO A 55 -14.34 5.84 -13.85
C PRO A 55 -15.30 6.19 -12.71
N GLU A 56 -16.58 6.43 -13.01
CA GLU A 56 -17.59 6.77 -12.01
C GLU A 56 -17.87 5.62 -11.05
N ALA A 57 -17.84 4.37 -11.55
CA ALA A 57 -18.02 3.18 -10.72
C ALA A 57 -16.79 2.95 -9.83
N TYR A 58 -15.60 3.23 -10.35
CA TYR A 58 -14.36 3.14 -9.59
C TYR A 58 -14.33 4.18 -8.45
N ILE A 59 -14.70 5.43 -8.75
CA ILE A 59 -14.82 6.49 -7.74
C ILE A 59 -15.86 6.11 -6.68
N ARG A 60 -17.03 5.65 -7.09
CA ARG A 60 -18.08 5.22 -6.16
C ARG A 60 -17.62 4.10 -5.24
N LEU A 61 -16.89 3.10 -5.77
CA LEU A 61 -16.32 2.04 -4.95
C LEU A 61 -15.35 2.64 -3.90
N GLY A 62 -14.46 3.52 -4.31
CA GLY A 62 -13.52 4.20 -3.40
C GLY A 62 -14.20 5.01 -2.31
N GLN A 63 -15.23 5.79 -2.65
CA GLN A 63 -16.01 6.61 -1.72
C GLN A 63 -16.68 5.80 -0.60
N ASN A 64 -16.96 4.51 -0.81
CA ASN A 64 -17.48 3.65 0.24
C ASN A 64 -16.47 3.35 1.35
N PHE A 65 -15.18 3.57 1.11
CA PHE A 65 -14.12 3.38 2.11
C PHE A 65 -13.68 4.68 2.79
N GLY A 66 -14.14 5.83 2.31
CA GLY A 66 -13.83 7.14 2.86
C GLY A 66 -13.58 8.21 1.80
N GLU A 67 -12.97 9.30 2.25
CA GLU A 67 -12.55 10.38 1.36
C GLU A 67 -11.45 9.89 0.42
N MET A 68 -11.63 10.17 -0.86
CA MET A 68 -10.65 9.77 -1.87
C MET A 68 -9.51 10.76 -1.95
N GLU A 69 -8.30 10.24 -1.94
CA GLU A 69 -7.09 11.04 -2.09
C GLU A 69 -6.90 11.49 -3.55
N LYS A 70 -6.44 12.73 -3.71
CA LYS A 70 -5.81 13.22 -4.93
C LYS A 70 -4.30 13.17 -4.73
N HIS A 71 -3.63 12.26 -5.44
CA HIS A 71 -2.18 12.14 -5.32
C HIS A 71 -1.47 13.24 -6.11
N GLU A 72 -0.46 13.82 -5.51
CA GLU A 72 0.20 15.03 -6.03
C GLU A 72 1.29 14.71 -7.07
N PHE A 73 1.82 13.47 -7.05
CA PHE A 73 3.00 13.09 -7.85
C PHE A 73 2.67 12.20 -9.06
N PHE A 74 1.49 11.61 -9.11
CA PHE A 74 1.14 10.71 -10.21
C PHE A 74 0.19 11.38 -11.20
N PRO A 75 0.36 11.12 -12.50
CA PRO A 75 -0.63 11.51 -13.49
C PRO A 75 -1.98 10.84 -13.16
N HIS A 76 -3.04 11.48 -13.59
CA HIS A 76 -4.41 10.99 -13.37
C HIS A 76 -5.17 10.93 -14.68
N ILE A 77 -6.25 10.16 -14.68
CA ILE A 77 -7.14 10.10 -15.84
C ILE A 77 -7.83 11.45 -16.01
N GLU A 78 -7.92 11.94 -17.26
CA GLU A 78 -8.57 13.20 -17.58
C GLU A 78 -10.00 13.25 -17.02
N GLY A 79 -10.35 14.34 -16.35
CA GLY A 79 -11.63 14.51 -15.67
C GLY A 79 -11.79 13.76 -14.34
N HIS A 80 -10.82 12.92 -13.94
CA HIS A 80 -10.91 12.07 -12.72
C HIS A 80 -9.64 12.17 -11.86
N PRO A 81 -9.42 13.28 -11.13
CA PRO A 81 -8.19 13.55 -10.40
C PRO A 81 -7.89 12.56 -9.25
N HIS A 82 -8.85 11.75 -8.85
CA HIS A 82 -8.70 10.71 -7.83
C HIS A 82 -8.31 9.34 -8.41
N ILE A 83 -8.24 9.20 -9.74
CA ILE A 83 -7.81 7.96 -10.39
C ILE A 83 -6.43 8.20 -11.00
N GLN A 84 -5.44 7.65 -10.36
CA GLN A 84 -4.04 7.75 -10.80
C GLN A 84 -3.78 6.76 -11.91
N LEU A 85 -2.95 7.16 -12.86
CA LEU A 85 -2.45 6.31 -13.91
C LEU A 85 -0.99 5.93 -13.60
N ILE A 86 -0.76 4.63 -13.43
CA ILE A 86 0.58 4.07 -13.23
C ILE A 86 0.88 3.19 -14.43
N SER A 87 1.95 3.51 -15.14
CA SER A 87 2.41 2.75 -16.30
C SER A 87 3.89 2.44 -16.17
N ASN A 88 4.27 1.20 -16.46
CA ASN A 88 5.65 0.79 -16.60
C ASN A 88 5.86 0.39 -18.07
N GLU A 89 6.50 1.26 -18.84
CA GLU A 89 6.75 1.04 -20.26
C GLU A 89 8.24 0.76 -20.53
N GLY A 90 8.49 -0.08 -21.49
CA GLY A 90 9.85 -0.44 -21.91
C GLY A 90 10.51 -1.53 -21.06
N ASN A 91 11.84 -1.55 -21.04
CA ASN A 91 12.65 -2.57 -20.36
C ASN A 91 13.10 -2.14 -18.95
N GLU A 92 12.46 -1.15 -18.37
CA GLU A 92 12.82 -0.66 -17.04
C GLU A 92 12.16 -1.51 -15.96
N ALA A 93 12.95 -1.95 -14.99
CA ALA A 93 12.41 -2.68 -13.85
C ALA A 93 11.50 -1.75 -13.01
N PRO A 94 10.35 -2.21 -12.54
CA PRO A 94 9.51 -1.43 -11.65
C PRO A 94 10.24 -1.13 -10.35
N GLU A 95 10.12 0.09 -9.84
CA GLU A 95 10.76 0.53 -8.59
C GLU A 95 10.08 -0.01 -7.33
N THR A 96 8.98 -0.73 -7.48
CA THR A 96 8.10 -1.20 -6.39
C THR A 96 8.32 -2.68 -6.06
N ASP A 97 9.57 -3.07 -5.82
CA ASP A 97 9.99 -4.42 -5.46
C ASP A 97 10.10 -4.68 -3.95
N ARG A 98 9.56 -3.78 -3.13
CA ARG A 98 9.69 -3.82 -1.67
C ARG A 98 8.35 -3.90 -0.98
N TRP A 99 8.30 -4.63 0.12
CA TRP A 99 7.14 -4.69 0.98
C TRP A 99 6.81 -3.33 1.58
N HIS A 100 5.59 -2.85 1.38
CA HIS A 100 5.12 -1.58 1.92
C HIS A 100 3.61 -1.53 2.10
N THR A 101 3.19 -0.58 2.89
CA THR A 101 1.83 -0.05 2.93
C THR A 101 1.90 1.37 2.41
N ASP A 102 0.97 1.75 1.53
CA ASP A 102 0.98 3.05 0.89
C ASP A 102 0.89 4.20 1.89
N VAL A 103 1.59 5.28 1.57
CA VAL A 103 1.55 6.61 2.20
C VAL A 103 1.61 6.63 3.74
N THR A 104 2.31 5.67 4.36
CA THR A 104 2.44 5.63 5.83
C THR A 104 3.24 6.81 6.41
N PHE A 105 3.88 7.62 5.57
CA PHE A 105 4.47 8.91 5.94
C PHE A 105 3.44 10.01 6.23
N ARG A 106 2.13 9.74 6.08
CA ARG A 106 1.04 10.65 6.43
C ARG A 106 0.53 10.39 7.85
N LYS A 107 0.06 11.44 8.53
CA LYS A 107 -0.56 11.32 9.86
C LYS A 107 -1.79 10.40 9.87
N LYS A 108 -2.53 10.39 8.75
CA LYS A 108 -3.66 9.49 8.50
C LYS A 108 -3.37 8.77 7.17
N PRO A 109 -2.73 7.60 7.21
CA PRO A 109 -2.55 6.79 6.02
C PRO A 109 -3.89 6.36 5.42
N ASN A 110 -3.90 6.07 4.12
CA ASN A 110 -5.09 5.59 3.45
C ASN A 110 -5.55 4.27 4.05
N MET A 111 -6.86 4.14 4.24
CA MET A 111 -7.47 2.92 4.78
C MET A 111 -7.38 1.77 3.78
N VAL A 112 -7.54 2.07 2.49
CA VAL A 112 -7.60 1.11 1.39
C VAL A 112 -6.96 1.70 0.16
N SER A 113 -6.23 0.88 -0.59
CA SER A 113 -5.82 1.15 -1.97
C SER A 113 -6.61 0.24 -2.91
N ILE A 114 -7.11 0.79 -4.00
CA ILE A 114 -7.84 0.05 -5.04
C ILE A 114 -7.00 0.09 -6.31
N LEU A 115 -6.50 -1.07 -6.74
CA LEU A 115 -5.71 -1.21 -7.94
C LEU A 115 -6.53 -1.88 -9.04
N ARG A 116 -6.59 -1.25 -10.21
CA ARG A 116 -7.14 -1.84 -11.41
C ARG A 116 -6.02 -2.03 -12.42
N ILE A 117 -5.80 -3.26 -12.83
CA ILE A 117 -4.83 -3.60 -13.86
C ILE A 117 -5.58 -3.66 -15.20
N THR A 118 -5.11 -2.91 -16.20
CA THR A 118 -5.69 -2.86 -17.55
C THR A 118 -4.82 -3.56 -18.57
N ASP A 119 -3.51 -3.44 -18.42
CA ASP A 119 -2.53 -3.99 -19.35
C ASP A 119 -1.53 -4.85 -18.56
N LEU A 120 -1.32 -6.05 -19.04
CA LEU A 120 -0.41 -7.00 -18.41
C LEU A 120 0.63 -7.45 -19.43
N PRO A 121 1.89 -7.60 -19.04
CA PRO A 121 2.89 -8.24 -19.87
C PRO A 121 2.54 -9.74 -20.02
N PRO A 122 3.04 -10.43 -21.06
CA PRO A 122 2.81 -11.86 -21.26
C PRO A 122 3.41 -12.71 -20.13
N SER A 123 4.39 -12.19 -19.39
CA SER A 123 5.01 -12.84 -18.22
C SER A 123 5.64 -11.80 -17.30
N GLY A 124 5.67 -12.10 -15.99
CA GLY A 124 6.21 -11.21 -14.97
C GLY A 124 5.26 -10.06 -14.60
N GLY A 125 5.74 -9.11 -13.79
CA GLY A 125 4.95 -8.00 -13.30
C GLY A 125 3.91 -8.39 -12.24
N ASP A 126 4.11 -9.52 -11.57
CA ASP A 126 3.20 -10.02 -10.55
C ASP A 126 3.17 -9.08 -9.34
N THR A 127 1.97 -8.86 -8.79
CA THR A 127 1.80 -8.16 -7.52
C THR A 127 1.62 -9.17 -6.40
N MET A 128 2.39 -9.02 -5.34
CA MET A 128 2.32 -9.88 -4.16
C MET A 128 1.74 -9.11 -2.98
N TRP A 129 1.02 -9.81 -2.11
CA TRP A 129 0.47 -9.26 -0.88
C TRP A 129 0.91 -10.07 0.33
N MET A 130 1.20 -9.37 1.43
CA MET A 130 1.49 -9.95 2.73
C MET A 130 0.49 -9.44 3.77
N HIS A 131 0.03 -10.33 4.64
CA HIS A 131 -0.91 -9.96 5.69
C HIS A 131 -0.15 -9.50 6.94
N GLY A 132 -0.16 -8.18 7.20
CA GLY A 132 0.57 -7.59 8.34
C GLY A 132 0.17 -8.15 9.71
N GLY A 133 -1.09 -8.61 9.87
CA GLY A 133 -1.51 -9.30 11.09
C GLY A 133 -0.91 -10.71 11.20
N ALA A 134 -0.83 -11.46 10.11
CA ALA A 134 -0.17 -12.77 10.11
C ALA A 134 1.35 -12.63 10.32
N ALA A 135 1.95 -11.60 9.78
CA ALA A 135 3.36 -11.28 10.03
C ALA A 135 3.61 -11.00 11.51
N TYR A 136 2.72 -10.21 12.15
CA TYR A 136 2.79 -9.99 13.60
C TYR A 136 2.61 -11.28 14.41
N ASP A 137 1.62 -12.11 14.07
CA ASP A 137 1.33 -13.37 14.77
C ASP A 137 2.48 -14.39 14.63
N ALA A 138 3.27 -14.32 13.56
CA ALA A 138 4.44 -15.17 13.33
C ALA A 138 5.65 -14.80 14.20
N LEU A 139 5.67 -13.61 14.78
CA LEU A 139 6.73 -13.19 15.69
C LEU A 139 6.63 -13.97 17.02
N ASN A 140 7.79 -14.26 17.62
CA ASN A 140 7.80 -14.83 18.96
C ASN A 140 7.28 -13.82 20.01
N PRO A 141 6.77 -14.28 21.18
CA PRO A 141 6.18 -13.39 22.18
C PRO A 141 7.10 -12.26 22.67
N GLY A 142 8.41 -12.48 22.74
CA GLY A 142 9.37 -11.45 23.15
C GLY A 142 9.48 -10.33 22.12
N MET A 143 9.46 -10.67 20.83
CA MET A 143 9.44 -9.69 19.75
C MET A 143 8.12 -8.92 19.71
N GLN A 144 7.01 -9.59 19.85
CA GLN A 144 5.68 -8.95 19.92
C GLN A 144 5.65 -7.94 21.06
N GLN A 145 6.05 -8.33 22.26
CA GLN A 145 6.10 -7.47 23.44
C GLN A 145 7.03 -6.26 23.25
N MET A 146 8.20 -6.47 22.66
CA MET A 146 9.16 -5.39 22.35
C MET A 146 8.54 -4.38 21.38
N LEU A 147 7.97 -4.85 20.27
CA LEU A 147 7.47 -4.00 19.21
C LEU A 147 6.20 -3.23 19.59
N GLU A 148 5.33 -3.80 20.43
CA GLU A 148 4.10 -3.13 20.89
C GLU A 148 4.37 -1.85 21.69
N GLY A 149 5.52 -1.73 22.33
CA GLY A 149 5.95 -0.52 23.05
C GLY A 149 6.66 0.51 22.20
N LEU A 150 6.99 0.19 20.95
CA LEU A 150 7.82 1.03 20.10
C LEU A 150 7.01 1.93 19.18
N GLN A 151 7.59 3.09 18.90
CA GLN A 151 7.16 4.00 17.86
C GLN A 151 8.14 3.94 16.68
N ALA A 152 7.65 4.16 15.48
CA ALA A 152 8.43 4.16 14.25
C ALA A 152 8.28 5.49 13.52
N ASP A 153 9.39 6.09 13.10
CA ASP A 153 9.40 7.26 12.22
C ASP A 153 9.22 6.82 10.77
N HIS A 154 8.23 7.41 10.09
CA HIS A 154 7.99 7.28 8.66
C HIS A 154 8.32 8.60 7.96
N ASP A 155 9.20 8.55 6.96
CA ASP A 155 9.86 9.75 6.45
C ASP A 155 9.97 9.71 4.91
N LEU A 156 9.16 10.52 4.24
CA LEU A 156 9.17 10.66 2.78
C LEU A 156 10.49 11.22 2.26
N PRO A 157 11.04 12.34 2.79
CA PRO A 157 12.34 12.86 2.36
C PRO A 157 13.49 11.87 2.50
N TRP A 158 13.50 11.06 3.58
CA TRP A 158 14.51 10.04 3.78
C TRP A 158 14.45 8.95 2.70
N HIS A 159 13.25 8.50 2.34
CA HIS A 159 13.07 7.52 1.27
C HIS A 159 13.65 8.02 -0.05
N PHE A 160 13.30 9.24 -0.46
CA PHE A 160 13.82 9.84 -1.70
C PHE A 160 15.34 10.04 -1.68
N ARG A 161 15.92 10.46 -0.55
CA ARG A 161 17.38 10.58 -0.41
C ARG A 161 18.07 9.24 -0.57
N ARG A 162 17.48 8.17 -0.05
CA ARG A 162 18.01 6.80 -0.13
C ARG A 162 17.99 6.26 -1.56
N ILE A 163 16.90 6.45 -2.28
CA ILE A 163 16.80 6.07 -3.71
C ILE A 163 17.81 6.86 -4.52
N ASN A 164 17.83 8.17 -4.40
CA ASN A 164 18.77 9.02 -5.13
C ASN A 164 20.24 8.70 -4.82
N ALA A 165 20.56 8.29 -3.60
CA ALA A 165 21.90 7.82 -3.24
C ALA A 165 22.22 6.48 -3.90
N GLY A 166 21.26 5.55 -3.95
CA GLY A 166 21.38 4.27 -4.65
C GLY A 166 21.54 4.46 -6.16
N GLU A 167 20.75 5.35 -6.76
CA GLU A 167 20.86 5.70 -8.19
C GLU A 167 22.20 6.38 -8.55
N ARG A 168 22.76 7.21 -7.67
CA ARG A 168 24.10 7.78 -7.87
C ARG A 168 25.17 6.70 -7.91
N LEU A 169 24.99 5.61 -7.18
CA LEU A 169 25.87 4.43 -7.23
C LEU A 169 25.60 3.58 -8.47
N ALA A 170 24.33 3.42 -8.87
CA ALA A 170 23.92 2.65 -10.05
C ALA A 170 24.17 3.41 -11.37
N LYS A 171 24.06 4.74 -11.40
CA LYS A 171 24.42 5.58 -12.57
C LYS A 171 25.89 5.54 -12.94
N ARG A 172 26.73 4.97 -12.08
CA ARG A 172 28.06 4.53 -12.51
C ARG A 172 28.04 3.25 -13.36
N ALA A 173 26.92 2.56 -13.48
CA ALA A 173 26.80 1.25 -14.14
C ALA A 173 25.78 1.17 -15.31
N SER A 174 25.00 2.17 -15.63
CA SER A 174 24.16 2.35 -16.83
C SER A 174 22.81 3.05 -16.59
N ALA A 175 22.35 3.72 -17.62
CA ALA A 175 21.39 4.79 -17.67
C ALA A 175 19.91 4.36 -17.49
N LYS A 176 19.13 5.32 -17.02
CA LYS A 176 17.68 5.51 -17.12
C LYS A 176 16.81 4.51 -16.36
N SER A 177 16.53 4.83 -15.14
CA SER A 177 15.41 4.28 -14.38
C SER A 177 14.27 5.31 -14.30
N GLY A 178 13.12 4.82 -14.43
CA GLY A 178 11.76 5.18 -14.47
C GLY A 178 11.19 6.37 -13.70
N MET A 179 9.95 6.32 -13.42
CA MET A 179 8.90 7.27 -13.03
C MET A 179 9.26 8.46 -12.10
N MET A 180 10.37 8.43 -11.32
CA MET A 180 10.72 9.45 -10.33
C MET A 180 11.93 10.34 -10.69
N VAL A 181 12.56 10.13 -11.82
CA VAL A 181 13.78 10.87 -12.23
C VAL A 181 13.48 12.29 -12.72
N GLN A 182 12.21 12.67 -12.88
CA GLN A 182 11.80 13.98 -13.37
C GLN A 182 10.84 14.73 -12.44
N ALA A 183 10.97 14.54 -11.12
CA ALA A 183 10.24 15.41 -10.21
C ALA A 183 10.61 16.87 -10.49
N SER A 184 9.62 17.71 -10.73
CA SER A 184 9.81 19.14 -10.92
C SER A 184 10.47 19.74 -9.68
N ALA A 185 11.10 20.91 -9.82
CA ALA A 185 11.69 21.62 -8.69
C ALA A 185 10.66 21.93 -7.58
N GLN A 186 9.38 22.02 -7.94
CA GLN A 186 8.29 22.23 -7.00
C GLN A 186 7.95 20.94 -6.22
N GLU A 187 7.92 19.81 -6.89
CA GLU A 187 7.73 18.49 -6.26
C GLU A 187 8.89 18.14 -5.34
N CYS A 188 10.14 18.40 -5.75
CA CYS A 188 11.30 18.22 -4.88
C CYS A 188 11.20 19.05 -3.60
N LYS A 189 10.78 20.32 -3.67
CA LYS A 189 10.57 21.17 -2.50
C LYS A 189 9.45 20.64 -1.60
N MET A 190 8.38 20.13 -2.18
CA MET A 190 7.25 19.57 -1.45
C MET A 190 7.65 18.30 -0.69
N ILE A 191 8.40 17.40 -1.36
CA ILE A 191 8.98 16.22 -0.73
C ILE A 191 9.89 16.62 0.43
N GLU A 192 10.85 17.51 0.20
CA GLU A 192 11.80 17.97 1.23
C GLU A 192 11.13 18.62 2.44
N ASN A 193 10.00 19.29 2.25
CA ASN A 193 9.23 19.95 3.29
C ASN A 193 8.22 19.03 4.00
N THR A 194 8.06 17.79 3.55
CA THR A 194 7.16 16.84 4.21
C THR A 194 7.74 16.42 5.57
N PRO A 195 7.04 16.66 6.67
CA PRO A 195 7.54 16.32 7.99
C PRO A 195 7.59 14.81 8.20
N THR A 196 8.55 14.33 8.96
CA THR A 196 8.55 12.96 9.49
C THR A 196 7.30 12.75 10.36
N VAL A 197 6.66 11.61 10.20
CA VAL A 197 5.48 11.22 10.98
C VAL A 197 5.81 9.99 11.80
N THR A 198 5.38 9.98 13.05
CA THR A 198 5.58 8.85 13.96
C THR A 198 4.30 8.05 14.11
N HIS A 199 4.38 6.74 13.97
CA HIS A 199 3.31 5.77 14.21
C HIS A 199 3.78 4.69 15.19
N PRO A 200 2.86 4.02 15.92
CA PRO A 200 3.22 2.80 16.63
C PRO A 200 3.75 1.74 15.64
N ALA A 201 4.80 1.00 16.03
CA ALA A 201 5.33 -0.10 15.21
C ALA A 201 4.32 -1.24 15.04
N VAL A 202 3.42 -1.38 16.01
CA VAL A 202 2.27 -2.30 15.98
C VAL A 202 1.00 -1.50 16.21
N ILE A 203 0.05 -1.59 15.29
CA ILE A 203 -1.27 -0.95 15.41
C ILE A 203 -2.36 -2.01 15.59
N THR A 204 -3.51 -1.58 16.10
CA THR A 204 -4.72 -2.40 16.15
C THR A 204 -5.62 -2.02 14.98
N HIS A 205 -5.99 -2.99 14.15
CA HIS A 205 -6.88 -2.75 13.01
C HIS A 205 -8.25 -2.28 13.49
N PRO A 206 -8.75 -1.13 13.04
CA PRO A 206 -9.91 -0.46 13.65
C PRO A 206 -11.22 -1.24 13.48
N TYR A 207 -11.32 -2.14 12.51
CA TYR A 207 -12.56 -2.86 12.22
C TYR A 207 -12.59 -4.30 12.73
N ASN A 208 -11.46 -5.00 12.76
CA ASN A 208 -11.42 -6.39 13.21
C ASN A 208 -10.63 -6.62 14.51
N GLY A 209 -10.03 -5.57 15.08
CA GLY A 209 -9.31 -5.62 16.36
C GLY A 209 -7.98 -6.36 16.32
N ARG A 210 -7.55 -6.87 15.16
CA ARG A 210 -6.31 -7.63 15.03
C ARG A 210 -5.09 -6.71 15.12
N LYS A 211 -4.05 -7.14 15.80
CA LYS A 211 -2.76 -6.45 15.79
C LYS A 211 -2.07 -6.64 14.46
N ILE A 212 -1.42 -5.58 13.98
CA ILE A 212 -0.77 -5.52 12.69
C ILE A 212 0.62 -4.94 12.87
N LEU A 213 1.60 -5.56 12.24
CA LEU A 213 2.92 -4.98 12.08
C LEU A 213 2.82 -3.78 11.11
N PHE A 214 3.10 -2.56 11.61
CA PHE A 214 2.92 -1.31 10.87
C PHE A 214 4.26 -0.62 10.55
N VAL A 215 5.23 -1.42 10.15
CA VAL A 215 6.51 -0.96 9.63
C VAL A 215 6.72 -1.51 8.23
N ASN A 216 7.48 -0.83 7.41
CA ASN A 216 7.77 -1.27 6.05
C ASN A 216 9.11 -0.70 5.55
N SER A 217 9.70 -1.35 4.55
CA SER A 217 11.03 -1.03 4.05
C SER A 217 11.11 0.24 3.19
N ILE A 218 9.96 0.83 2.80
CA ILE A 218 9.93 2.06 2.00
C ILE A 218 9.93 3.30 2.89
N TRP A 219 8.97 3.41 3.79
CA TRP A 219 8.71 4.62 4.54
C TRP A 219 9.30 4.63 5.94
N THR A 220 9.48 3.45 6.57
CA THR A 220 9.98 3.37 7.95
C THR A 220 11.47 3.64 8.00
N LYS A 221 11.81 4.75 8.62
CA LYS A 221 13.21 5.22 8.76
C LYS A 221 13.91 4.59 9.95
N ARG A 222 13.22 4.49 11.09
CA ARG A 222 13.78 3.96 12.35
C ARG A 222 12.71 3.63 13.37
N LEU A 223 13.05 2.79 14.31
CA LEU A 223 12.35 2.59 15.56
C LEU A 223 12.88 3.57 16.62
N LEU A 224 11.99 4.26 17.31
CA LEU A 224 12.38 5.23 18.35
C LEU A 224 12.76 4.50 19.65
N GLY A 225 13.68 5.10 20.39
CA GLY A 225 14.20 4.51 21.64
C GLY A 225 15.32 3.48 21.42
N MET A 226 15.73 3.24 20.17
CA MET A 226 16.85 2.36 19.82
C MET A 226 17.98 3.15 19.18
N HIS A 227 19.22 2.67 19.35
CA HIS A 227 20.35 3.14 18.54
C HIS A 227 20.08 2.81 17.06
N MET A 228 20.58 3.64 16.14
CA MET A 228 20.27 3.51 14.70
C MET A 228 20.62 2.13 14.14
N ASP A 229 21.80 1.58 14.46
CA ASP A 229 22.25 0.28 13.94
C ASP A 229 21.35 -0.88 14.45
N LEU A 230 20.90 -0.79 15.71
CA LEU A 230 19.97 -1.77 16.27
C LEU A 230 18.59 -1.65 15.61
N SER A 231 18.12 -0.43 15.44
CA SER A 231 16.85 -0.16 14.75
C SER A 231 16.85 -0.72 13.32
N GLU A 232 17.94 -0.48 12.57
CA GLU A 232 18.10 -1.01 11.22
C GLU A 232 18.14 -2.55 11.21
N SER A 233 18.88 -3.14 12.14
CA SER A 233 18.94 -4.60 12.27
C SER A 233 17.57 -5.23 12.56
N VAL A 234 16.79 -4.61 13.46
CA VAL A 234 15.42 -5.07 13.76
C VAL A 234 14.50 -4.88 12.57
N LEU A 235 14.53 -3.73 11.89
CA LEU A 235 13.69 -3.47 10.70
C LEU A 235 14.02 -4.40 9.53
N ASN A 236 15.29 -4.78 9.36
CA ASN A 236 15.70 -5.72 8.31
C ASN A 236 15.29 -7.18 8.62
N MET A 237 15.02 -7.50 9.87
CA MET A 237 14.52 -8.82 10.29
C MET A 237 13.00 -8.93 10.13
N LEU A 238 12.27 -7.83 10.25
CA LEU A 238 10.81 -7.76 10.13
C LEU A 238 10.37 -7.72 8.68
#